data_133213d06c531d62db859bc92edcadab
#
_entry.id   133213d06c531d62db859bc92edcadab
#
_cell.length_a   1.000
_cell.length_b   1.000
_cell.length_c   1.000
_cell.angle_alpha   90.00
_cell.angle_beta   90.00
_cell.angle_gamma   90.00
#
_symmetry.space_group_name_H-M   'P 1'
#
loop_
_entity.id
_entity.type
_entity.pdbx_description
1 polymer ?
#
loop_
_entity_poly.entity_id
_entity_poly.type
_entity_poly.pdbx_seq_one_letter_code
_entity_poly.pdbx_strand_id
1 'polypeptide(L)'
;MLNNSSQWPSVNIFDTKQFRQARIEAHNALFWMARGANSFLDAAPNNEHLSLFWHKDSNNFRTRSFDGDLQIGLNFPDLELYFCEAGQKVPHSFWLDDRTPAFAEAWYLVELLHRDRDQSKFSTDLPFSSPNMLMGDTEDHNASAYKPELDALNCCVLKGNEILQSVLHTLAQKPEFAKCRQWITLEPESFSLTLNVCADNEVVKLPSIGVSLGDHLRPAPFFFVKDSEANGSSKTHLLDYDPQTLLSLKSIVNELTSDVALVKKLVNKFIEANNAK
;
A
#
# COMPACT_ATOMS: atom_id res chain seq x y z
N MET A 1 -10.82 16.94 -17.77
CA MET A 1 -10.19 16.14 -18.85
C MET A 1 -9.99 14.77 -18.27
N LEU A 2 -10.81 13.81 -18.66
CA LEU A 2 -10.85 12.47 -18.12
C LEU A 2 -9.99 11.56 -18.99
N ASN A 3 -9.15 10.79 -18.30
CA ASN A 3 -8.69 9.46 -18.67
C ASN A 3 -7.68 9.30 -19.82
N ASN A 4 -6.44 9.26 -19.42
CA ASN A 4 -5.68 8.10 -19.85
C ASN A 4 -6.02 6.97 -18.85
N SER A 5 -6.75 5.93 -19.29
CA SER A 5 -6.80 4.66 -18.56
C SER A 5 -5.34 4.28 -18.29
N SER A 6 -4.98 4.11 -17.03
CA SER A 6 -3.63 3.79 -16.64
C SER A 6 -3.20 2.52 -17.38
N GLN A 7 -2.20 2.64 -18.24
CA GLN A 7 -1.58 1.48 -18.88
C GLN A 7 -0.50 0.94 -17.95
N TRP A 8 -0.29 -0.36 -17.99
CA TRP A 8 0.85 -0.94 -17.31
C TRP A 8 2.15 -0.36 -17.88
N PRO A 9 3.15 -0.04 -17.03
CA PRO A 9 4.44 0.42 -17.53
C PRO A 9 5.15 -0.66 -18.32
N SER A 10 6.16 -0.28 -19.11
CA SER A 10 6.99 -1.23 -19.85
C SER A 10 7.64 -2.22 -18.88
N VAL A 11 7.55 -3.51 -19.18
CA VAL A 11 8.08 -4.59 -18.32
C VAL A 11 9.60 -4.52 -18.12
N ASN A 12 10.33 -3.92 -19.05
CA ASN A 12 11.79 -3.82 -18.99
C ASN A 12 12.25 -2.94 -17.81
N ILE A 13 11.41 -2.01 -17.34
CA ILE A 13 11.74 -1.14 -16.22
C ILE A 13 11.90 -1.93 -14.92
N PHE A 14 11.15 -3.00 -14.74
CA PHE A 14 11.11 -3.78 -13.48
C PHE A 14 12.40 -4.50 -13.15
N ASP A 15 13.29 -4.72 -14.14
CA ASP A 15 14.57 -5.40 -13.95
C ASP A 15 15.72 -4.43 -13.62
N THR A 16 15.48 -3.13 -13.71
CA THR A 16 16.51 -2.13 -13.52
C THR A 16 16.87 -1.94 -12.04
N LYS A 17 18.11 -1.54 -11.78
CA LYS A 17 18.53 -1.13 -10.42
C LYS A 17 17.75 0.11 -9.97
N GLN A 18 17.48 1.02 -10.90
CA GLN A 18 16.75 2.26 -10.68
C GLN A 18 15.33 1.97 -10.17
N PHE A 19 14.60 1.02 -10.78
CA PHE A 19 13.26 0.64 -10.30
C PHE A 19 13.30 0.06 -8.87
N ARG A 20 14.31 -0.76 -8.56
CA ARG A 20 14.48 -1.29 -7.20
C ARG A 20 14.74 -0.16 -6.21
N GLN A 21 15.55 0.83 -6.59
CA GLN A 21 15.85 1.97 -5.73
C GLN A 21 14.63 2.88 -5.56
N ALA A 22 13.92 3.21 -6.63
CA ALA A 22 12.65 3.93 -6.57
C ALA A 22 11.64 3.27 -5.63
N ARG A 23 11.57 1.94 -5.65
CA ARG A 23 10.71 1.17 -4.75
C ARG A 23 11.15 1.30 -3.29
N ILE A 24 12.44 1.32 -3.01
CA ILE A 24 12.98 1.55 -1.66
C ILE A 24 12.61 2.96 -1.19
N GLU A 25 12.79 3.98 -2.01
CA GLU A 25 12.41 5.36 -1.70
C GLU A 25 10.92 5.48 -1.39
N ALA A 26 10.06 4.94 -2.26
CA ALA A 26 8.61 4.93 -2.06
C ALA A 26 8.19 4.15 -0.81
N HIS A 27 8.84 3.03 -0.51
CA HIS A 27 8.56 2.25 0.69
C HIS A 27 8.92 3.02 1.96
N ASN A 28 10.05 3.75 1.97
CA ASN A 28 10.42 4.63 3.08
C ASN A 28 9.40 5.77 3.29
N ALA A 29 8.83 6.31 2.22
CA ALA A 29 7.74 7.29 2.34
C ALA A 29 6.51 6.70 3.04
N LEU A 30 6.15 5.43 2.75
CA LEU A 30 5.06 4.73 3.44
C LEU A 30 5.38 4.46 4.92
N PHE A 31 6.64 4.24 5.27
CA PHE A 31 7.05 4.10 6.68
C PHE A 31 6.80 5.39 7.46
N TRP A 32 6.95 6.55 6.85
CA TRP A 32 6.61 7.82 7.49
C TRP A 32 5.11 7.94 7.74
N MET A 33 4.25 7.50 6.83
CA MET A 33 2.80 7.44 7.07
C MET A 33 2.47 6.45 8.20
N ALA A 34 3.11 5.28 8.20
CA ALA A 34 2.93 4.27 9.23
C ALA A 34 3.38 4.74 10.61
N ARG A 35 4.49 5.49 10.72
CA ARG A 35 4.96 6.11 11.98
C ARG A 35 3.93 7.06 12.56
N GLY A 36 3.34 7.93 11.73
CA GLY A 36 2.26 8.79 12.16
C GLY A 36 1.03 8.01 12.63
N ALA A 37 0.60 6.99 11.87
CA ALA A 37 -0.50 6.14 12.29
C ALA A 37 -0.19 5.39 13.60
N ASN A 38 1.01 4.82 13.75
CA ASN A 38 1.43 4.08 14.94
C ASN A 38 1.50 4.96 16.19
N SER A 39 1.82 6.25 16.02
CA SER A 39 1.94 7.19 17.13
C SER A 39 0.58 7.61 17.72
N PHE A 40 -0.48 7.61 16.93
CA PHE A 40 -1.76 8.22 17.30
C PHE A 40 -2.97 7.28 17.25
N LEU A 41 -2.84 6.10 16.66
CA LEU A 41 -3.91 5.11 16.61
C LEU A 41 -3.65 3.98 17.60
N ASP A 42 -4.71 3.45 18.19
CA ASP A 42 -4.61 2.26 19.03
C ASP A 42 -4.12 1.06 18.20
N ALA A 43 -3.19 0.32 18.78
CA ALA A 43 -2.66 -0.87 18.14
C ALA A 43 -3.76 -1.89 17.84
N ALA A 44 -3.81 -2.39 16.62
CA ALA A 44 -4.77 -3.38 16.17
C ALA A 44 -4.07 -4.69 15.77
N PRO A 45 -4.77 -5.84 15.83
CA PRO A 45 -4.24 -7.11 15.38
C PRO A 45 -3.67 -7.00 13.94
N ASN A 46 -2.57 -7.70 13.67
CA ASN A 46 -1.91 -7.72 12.37
C ASN A 46 -1.56 -6.32 11.82
N ASN A 47 -1.28 -5.37 12.70
CA ASN A 47 -0.94 -3.99 12.34
C ASN A 47 -1.98 -3.27 11.47
N GLU A 48 -3.26 -3.65 11.55
CA GLU A 48 -4.33 -3.06 10.71
C GLU A 48 -4.53 -1.56 10.93
N HIS A 49 -4.10 -1.01 12.06
CA HIS A 49 -4.11 0.43 12.34
C HIS A 49 -3.16 1.21 11.40
N LEU A 50 -2.14 0.55 10.84
CA LEU A 50 -1.17 1.14 9.91
C LEU A 50 -1.64 1.12 8.45
N SER A 51 -2.69 0.36 8.13
CA SER A 51 -3.22 0.25 6.77
C SER A 51 -3.68 1.60 6.23
N LEU A 52 -3.35 1.87 4.97
CA LEU A 52 -3.69 3.10 4.27
C LEU A 52 -4.91 2.88 3.37
N PHE A 53 -5.79 3.87 3.30
CA PHE A 53 -7.05 3.78 2.58
C PHE A 53 -7.05 4.66 1.34
N TRP A 54 -7.61 4.16 0.24
CA TRP A 54 -7.76 4.90 -0.99
C TRP A 54 -8.79 6.01 -0.86
N HIS A 55 -8.40 7.22 -1.21
CA HIS A 55 -9.27 8.38 -1.31
C HIS A 55 -9.46 8.75 -2.78
N LYS A 56 -10.66 8.46 -3.29
CA LYS A 56 -11.00 8.62 -4.71
C LYS A 56 -10.86 10.06 -5.20
N ASP A 57 -11.28 11.03 -4.39
CA ASP A 57 -11.32 12.44 -4.79
C ASP A 57 -9.91 13.04 -4.97
N SER A 58 -8.96 12.59 -4.18
CA SER A 58 -7.56 13.03 -4.24
C SER A 58 -6.64 12.02 -4.96
N ASN A 59 -7.18 10.87 -5.37
CA ASN A 59 -6.48 9.82 -6.08
C ASN A 59 -5.17 9.37 -5.37
N ASN A 60 -5.24 9.23 -4.04
CA ASN A 60 -4.10 8.84 -3.20
C ASN A 60 -4.52 7.97 -2.01
N PHE A 61 -3.53 7.51 -1.26
CA PHE A 61 -3.74 6.80 -0.01
C PHE A 61 -3.52 7.73 1.18
N ARG A 62 -4.32 7.53 2.24
CA ARG A 62 -4.21 8.24 3.52
C ARG A 62 -4.31 7.25 4.67
N THR A 63 -3.80 7.66 5.82
CA THR A 63 -4.03 6.95 7.09
C THR A 63 -5.51 7.00 7.47
N ARG A 64 -5.91 6.19 8.45
CA ARG A 64 -7.14 6.45 9.20
C ARG A 64 -7.03 7.82 9.86
N SER A 65 -8.19 8.43 10.13
CA SER A 65 -8.22 9.65 10.93
C SER A 65 -7.81 9.35 12.37
N PHE A 66 -6.97 10.20 12.92
CA PHE A 66 -6.56 10.17 14.31
C PHE A 66 -6.69 11.56 14.92
N ASP A 67 -6.73 11.61 16.24
CA ASP A 67 -6.81 12.84 17.04
C ASP A 67 -7.89 13.82 16.52
N GLY A 68 -9.09 13.26 16.27
CA GLY A 68 -10.24 13.93 15.69
C GLY A 68 -10.41 13.62 14.21
N ASP A 69 -9.83 14.41 13.32
CA ASP A 69 -10.00 14.30 11.87
C ASP A 69 -8.68 14.43 11.08
N LEU A 70 -7.54 14.38 11.80
CA LEU A 70 -6.22 14.47 11.19
C LEU A 70 -5.85 13.17 10.47
N GLN A 71 -5.35 13.30 9.25
CA GLN A 71 -4.84 12.20 8.45
C GLN A 71 -3.49 12.57 7.85
N ILE A 72 -2.70 11.59 7.46
CA ILE A 72 -1.49 11.78 6.68
C ILE A 72 -1.71 11.19 5.30
N GLY A 73 -1.36 11.94 4.26
CA GLY A 73 -1.40 11.52 2.88
C GLY A 73 -0.03 11.59 2.21
N LEU A 74 0.11 10.86 1.11
CA LEU A 74 1.30 10.82 0.27
C LEU A 74 0.92 11.10 -1.18
N ASN A 75 1.51 12.12 -1.78
CA ASN A 75 1.56 12.27 -3.22
C ASN A 75 2.68 11.36 -3.74
N PHE A 76 2.30 10.19 -4.22
CA PHE A 76 3.20 9.08 -4.45
C PHE A 76 4.31 9.36 -5.47
N PRO A 77 4.05 9.95 -6.66
CA PRO A 77 5.11 10.15 -7.66
C PRO A 77 6.23 11.10 -7.21
N ASP A 78 5.89 12.03 -6.31
CA ASP A 78 6.82 13.07 -5.86
C ASP A 78 7.33 12.83 -4.43
N LEU A 79 6.88 11.75 -3.80
CA LEU A 79 7.12 11.39 -2.39
C LEU A 79 6.89 12.58 -1.46
N GLU A 80 5.79 13.31 -1.70
CA GLU A 80 5.35 14.45 -0.92
C GLU A 80 4.41 14.00 0.19
N LEU A 81 4.83 14.09 1.44
CA LEU A 81 4.00 13.89 2.62
C LEU A 81 3.23 15.16 2.97
N TYR A 82 2.02 15.00 3.45
CA TYR A 82 1.19 16.12 3.88
C TYR A 82 0.15 15.68 4.91
N PHE A 83 -0.27 16.63 5.76
CA PHE A 83 -1.42 16.43 6.61
C PHE A 83 -2.72 16.80 5.89
N CYS A 84 -3.80 16.15 6.31
CA CYS A 84 -5.17 16.52 5.95
C CYS A 84 -5.97 16.77 7.22
N GLU A 85 -6.77 17.81 7.23
CA GLU A 85 -7.77 18.12 8.26
C GLU A 85 -9.14 18.17 7.60
N ALA A 86 -10.15 17.56 8.21
CA ALA A 86 -11.50 17.47 7.63
C ALA A 86 -11.49 17.02 6.15
N GLY A 87 -10.59 16.10 5.79
CA GLY A 87 -10.43 15.57 4.44
C GLY A 87 -9.72 16.50 3.45
N GLN A 88 -9.32 17.70 3.85
CA GLN A 88 -8.62 18.66 2.99
C GLN A 88 -7.12 18.67 3.30
N LYS A 89 -6.30 18.69 2.23
CA LYS A 89 -4.85 18.88 2.36
C LYS A 89 -4.59 20.26 2.98
N VAL A 90 -3.76 20.30 4.01
CA VAL A 90 -3.33 21.54 4.65
C VAL A 90 -1.95 22.00 4.15
N PRO A 91 -1.58 23.27 4.33
CA PRO A 91 -0.25 23.80 3.95
C PRO A 91 0.91 23.07 4.61
N HIS A 92 2.12 23.33 4.14
CA HIS A 92 3.41 22.84 4.67
C HIS A 92 3.64 21.35 4.43
N SER A 93 3.45 20.92 3.19
CA SER A 93 3.89 19.59 2.76
C SER A 93 5.40 19.42 2.90
N PHE A 94 5.81 18.16 2.99
CA PHE A 94 7.21 17.76 3.08
C PHE A 94 7.58 16.85 1.91
N TRP A 95 8.56 17.24 1.13
CA TRP A 95 9.16 16.42 0.08
C TRP A 95 10.36 15.69 0.64
N LEU A 96 10.40 14.36 0.46
CA LEU A 96 11.50 13.55 0.97
C LEU A 96 12.81 13.77 0.20
N ASP A 97 12.74 14.18 -1.07
CA ASP A 97 13.92 14.37 -1.91
C ASP A 97 14.96 15.31 -1.27
N ASP A 98 16.23 14.92 -1.29
CA ASP A 98 17.35 15.63 -0.65
C ASP A 98 17.13 15.89 0.86
N ARG A 99 16.47 14.96 1.56
CA ARG A 99 16.21 15.06 3.00
C ARG A 99 16.53 13.74 3.69
N THR A 100 17.17 13.84 4.85
CA THR A 100 17.38 12.71 5.75
C THR A 100 16.08 12.35 6.51
N PRO A 101 15.99 11.14 7.08
CA PRO A 101 14.93 10.78 8.02
C PRO A 101 14.77 11.77 9.18
N ALA A 102 15.85 12.35 9.70
CA ALA A 102 15.80 13.35 10.78
C ALA A 102 15.03 14.63 10.37
N PHE A 103 15.10 15.05 9.11
CA PHE A 103 14.29 16.16 8.62
C PHE A 103 12.80 15.81 8.59
N ALA A 104 12.46 14.59 8.22
CA ALA A 104 11.06 14.14 8.22
C ALA A 104 10.50 14.09 9.65
N GLU A 105 11.29 13.60 10.61
CA GLU A 105 10.93 13.62 12.03
C GLU A 105 10.71 15.05 12.54
N ALA A 106 11.64 15.96 12.25
CA ALA A 106 11.50 17.37 12.62
C ALA A 106 10.25 18.01 12.02
N TRP A 107 9.93 17.71 10.73
CA TRP A 107 8.72 18.17 10.07
C TRP A 107 7.46 17.69 10.82
N TYR A 108 7.39 16.40 11.19
CA TYR A 108 6.27 15.89 11.99
C TYR A 108 6.06 16.68 13.28
N LEU A 109 7.13 16.88 14.04
CA LEU A 109 7.06 17.59 15.33
C LEU A 109 6.57 19.04 15.14
N VAL A 110 7.08 19.74 14.13
CA VAL A 110 6.66 21.11 13.81
C VAL A 110 5.19 21.17 13.38
N GLU A 111 4.77 20.26 12.51
CA GLU A 111 3.40 20.26 12.00
C GLU A 111 2.38 19.85 13.09
N LEU A 112 2.74 18.96 14.00
CA LEU A 112 1.92 18.63 15.17
C LEU A 112 1.78 19.84 16.11
N LEU A 113 2.90 20.58 16.35
CA LEU A 113 2.87 21.80 17.13
C LEU A 113 1.93 22.86 16.53
N HIS A 114 2.02 23.09 15.22
CA HIS A 114 1.15 24.05 14.52
C HIS A 114 -0.35 23.72 14.66
N ARG A 115 -0.67 22.47 14.99
CA ARG A 115 -2.06 21.98 15.15
C ARG A 115 -2.46 21.75 16.60
N ASP A 116 -1.67 22.25 17.53
CA ASP A 116 -1.90 22.08 18.98
C ASP A 116 -2.04 20.57 19.36
N ARG A 117 -1.25 19.71 18.69
CA ARG A 117 -1.23 18.27 18.96
C ARG A 117 -0.04 17.90 19.85
N ASP A 118 -0.22 16.88 20.65
CA ASP A 118 0.78 16.42 21.59
C ASP A 118 1.96 15.74 20.86
N GLN A 119 3.07 16.46 20.68
CA GLN A 119 4.29 15.99 20.03
C GLN A 119 4.94 14.81 20.77
N SER A 120 4.74 14.70 22.08
CA SER A 120 5.35 13.63 22.88
C SER A 120 4.81 12.24 22.54
N LYS A 121 3.67 12.16 21.84
CA LYS A 121 3.11 10.92 21.32
C LYS A 121 3.81 10.42 20.05
N PHE A 122 4.46 11.32 19.31
CA PHE A 122 5.09 10.94 18.06
C PHE A 122 6.34 10.08 18.32
N SER A 123 6.41 8.93 17.66
CA SER A 123 7.56 8.02 17.68
C SER A 123 7.91 7.59 16.26
N THR A 124 9.20 7.41 16.03
CA THR A 124 9.72 6.82 14.80
C THR A 124 9.70 5.29 14.81
N ASP A 125 9.31 4.68 15.91
CA ASP A 125 9.23 3.22 16.04
C ASP A 125 8.07 2.65 15.21
N LEU A 126 8.29 1.46 14.67
CA LEU A 126 7.28 0.67 13.98
C LEU A 126 7.23 -0.75 14.58
N PRO A 127 6.07 -1.41 14.59
CA PRO A 127 5.95 -2.79 15.12
C PRO A 127 6.57 -3.85 14.20
N PHE A 128 7.21 -3.43 13.12
CA PHE A 128 7.92 -4.28 12.16
C PHE A 128 9.26 -3.63 11.76
N SER A 129 10.13 -4.40 11.12
CA SER A 129 11.40 -3.93 10.59
C SER A 129 11.51 -4.23 9.09
N SER A 130 12.25 -3.38 8.38
CA SER A 130 12.57 -3.60 6.96
C SER A 130 14.08 -3.39 6.74
N PRO A 131 14.74 -4.26 5.97
CA PRO A 131 16.18 -4.15 5.74
C PRO A 131 16.60 -2.86 5.00
N ASN A 132 15.65 -2.21 4.31
CA ASN A 132 15.90 -0.99 3.55
C ASN A 132 15.32 0.26 4.23
N MET A 133 14.99 0.19 5.51
CA MET A 133 14.45 1.31 6.26
C MET A 133 15.56 2.31 6.56
N LEU A 134 15.46 3.52 6.02
CA LEU A 134 16.36 4.61 6.31
C LEU A 134 16.08 5.19 7.69
N MET A 135 17.14 5.49 8.43
CA MET A 135 17.09 5.99 9.82
C MET A 135 18.18 7.04 10.05
N GLY A 136 17.87 7.98 10.94
CA GLY A 136 18.87 8.95 11.40
C GLY A 136 19.17 10.05 10.39
N ASP A 137 20.40 10.51 10.34
CA ASP A 137 20.85 11.71 9.62
C ASP A 137 22.04 11.44 8.67
N THR A 138 22.25 10.21 8.28
CA THR A 138 23.44 9.79 7.52
C THR A 138 23.19 9.56 6.04
N GLU A 139 21.94 9.38 5.64
CA GLU A 139 21.55 9.04 4.28
C GLU A 139 20.33 9.86 3.85
N ASP A 140 20.47 10.59 2.74
CA ASP A 140 19.39 11.36 2.15
C ASP A 140 18.50 10.47 1.28
N HIS A 141 17.21 10.79 1.25
CA HIS A 141 16.32 10.33 0.20
C HIS A 141 16.71 10.95 -1.14
N ASN A 142 16.61 10.18 -2.21
CA ASN A 142 17.00 10.62 -3.55
C ASN A 142 15.90 10.32 -4.58
N ALA A 143 14.70 10.85 -4.32
CA ALA A 143 13.52 10.58 -5.11
C ALA A 143 13.63 11.12 -6.54
N SER A 144 14.21 12.31 -6.71
CA SER A 144 14.33 12.97 -8.01
C SER A 144 15.19 12.18 -9.00
N ALA A 145 16.21 11.47 -8.51
CA ALA A 145 17.06 10.60 -9.34
C ALA A 145 16.32 9.41 -9.97
N TYR A 146 15.15 9.04 -9.40
CA TYR A 146 14.35 7.89 -9.81
C TYR A 146 12.94 8.27 -10.26
N LYS A 147 12.72 9.51 -10.68
CA LYS A 147 11.39 10.02 -11.05
C LYS A 147 10.67 9.16 -12.11
N PRO A 148 11.31 8.71 -13.23
CA PRO A 148 10.65 7.84 -14.19
C PRO A 148 10.18 6.50 -13.59
N GLU A 149 10.96 5.94 -12.69
CA GLU A 149 10.66 4.68 -12.03
C GLU A 149 9.59 4.84 -10.95
N LEU A 150 9.57 5.97 -10.24
CA LEU A 150 8.50 6.35 -9.32
C LEU A 150 7.18 6.56 -10.06
N ASP A 151 7.20 7.18 -11.23
CA ASP A 151 6.03 7.31 -12.09
C ASP A 151 5.51 5.94 -12.56
N ALA A 152 6.42 5.03 -12.94
CA ALA A 152 6.06 3.66 -13.29
C ALA A 152 5.49 2.89 -12.10
N LEU A 153 6.06 3.06 -10.92
CA LEU A 153 5.57 2.45 -9.68
C LEU A 153 4.18 2.98 -9.32
N ASN A 154 3.96 4.29 -9.44
CA ASN A 154 2.64 4.91 -9.29
C ASN A 154 1.62 4.35 -10.29
N CYS A 155 1.99 4.15 -11.55
CA CYS A 155 1.12 3.47 -12.52
C CYS A 155 0.75 2.06 -12.06
N CYS A 156 1.68 1.31 -11.46
CA CYS A 156 1.39 -0.01 -10.89
C CYS A 156 0.40 0.07 -9.72
N VAL A 157 0.53 1.07 -8.85
CA VAL A 157 -0.39 1.33 -7.73
C VAL A 157 -1.79 1.64 -8.26
N LEU A 158 -1.92 2.59 -9.17
CA LEU A 158 -3.20 3.03 -9.73
C LEU A 158 -3.89 1.91 -10.49
N LYS A 159 -3.16 1.25 -11.38
CA LYS A 159 -3.70 0.15 -12.18
C LYS A 159 -4.03 -1.08 -11.34
N GLY A 160 -3.18 -1.40 -10.35
CA GLY A 160 -3.45 -2.45 -9.37
C GLY A 160 -4.73 -2.18 -8.60
N ASN A 161 -4.93 -0.94 -8.13
CA ASN A 161 -6.18 -0.54 -7.48
C ASN A 161 -7.39 -0.67 -8.40
N GLU A 162 -7.33 -0.25 -9.67
CA GLU A 162 -8.42 -0.43 -10.64
C GLU A 162 -8.81 -1.90 -10.81
N ILE A 163 -7.83 -2.79 -10.93
CA ILE A 163 -8.07 -4.24 -11.03
C ILE A 163 -8.73 -4.78 -9.76
N LEU A 164 -8.22 -4.42 -8.58
CA LEU A 164 -8.80 -4.85 -7.31
C LEU A 164 -10.22 -4.31 -7.09
N GLN A 165 -10.52 -3.07 -7.50
CA GLN A 165 -11.87 -2.52 -7.50
C GLN A 165 -12.81 -3.32 -8.41
N SER A 166 -12.33 -3.76 -9.58
CA SER A 166 -13.09 -4.59 -10.51
C SER A 166 -13.33 -6.00 -9.95
N VAL A 167 -12.36 -6.56 -9.25
CA VAL A 167 -12.49 -7.84 -8.52
C VAL A 167 -13.52 -7.70 -7.40
N LEU A 168 -13.43 -6.65 -6.59
CA LEU A 168 -14.39 -6.33 -5.52
C LEU A 168 -15.81 -6.26 -6.08
N HIS A 169 -16.01 -5.49 -7.14
CA HIS A 169 -17.33 -5.37 -7.80
C HIS A 169 -17.84 -6.74 -8.29
N THR A 170 -16.96 -7.56 -8.87
CA THR A 170 -17.35 -8.89 -9.37
C THR A 170 -17.70 -9.85 -8.24
N LEU A 171 -16.97 -9.82 -7.13
CA LEU A 171 -17.28 -10.62 -5.93
C LEU A 171 -18.59 -10.19 -5.30
N ALA A 172 -18.85 -8.89 -5.19
CA ALA A 172 -20.09 -8.35 -4.63
C ALA A 172 -21.36 -8.79 -5.40
N GLN A 173 -21.23 -9.16 -6.68
CA GLN A 173 -22.34 -9.70 -7.48
C GLN A 173 -22.62 -11.19 -7.19
N LYS A 174 -21.75 -11.88 -6.50
CA LYS A 174 -21.93 -13.30 -6.18
C LYS A 174 -22.70 -13.44 -4.87
N PRO A 175 -23.77 -14.28 -4.82
CA PRO A 175 -24.63 -14.42 -3.63
C PRO A 175 -23.85 -14.75 -2.35
N GLU A 176 -22.81 -15.59 -2.47
CA GLU A 176 -21.97 -16.04 -1.36
C GLU A 176 -21.12 -14.92 -0.73
N PHE A 177 -20.81 -13.85 -1.49
CA PHE A 177 -20.00 -12.72 -1.02
C PHE A 177 -20.77 -11.39 -0.96
N ALA A 178 -22.03 -11.36 -1.36
CA ALA A 178 -22.84 -10.14 -1.41
C ALA A 178 -23.03 -9.46 -0.05
N LYS A 179 -22.98 -10.24 1.03
CA LYS A 179 -23.08 -9.75 2.42
C LYS A 179 -21.73 -9.55 3.10
N CYS A 180 -20.63 -9.91 2.44
CA CYS A 180 -19.30 -9.75 3.01
C CYS A 180 -18.91 -8.27 3.00
N ARG A 181 -18.26 -7.83 4.09
CA ARG A 181 -17.56 -6.55 4.12
C ARG A 181 -16.31 -6.66 3.28
N GLN A 182 -16.12 -5.71 2.35
CA GLN A 182 -15.00 -5.71 1.40
C GLN A 182 -14.36 -4.33 1.35
N TRP A 183 -13.03 -4.26 1.43
CA TRP A 183 -12.30 -3.00 1.35
C TRP A 183 -10.87 -3.21 0.84
N ILE A 184 -10.29 -2.18 0.22
CA ILE A 184 -8.91 -2.20 -0.28
C ILE A 184 -8.04 -1.31 0.60
N THR A 185 -6.87 -1.82 0.97
CA THR A 185 -5.84 -1.11 1.74
C THR A 185 -4.49 -1.21 1.04
N LEU A 186 -3.64 -0.22 1.28
CA LEU A 186 -2.21 -0.32 1.02
C LEU A 186 -1.52 -0.61 2.35
N GLU A 187 -0.78 -1.71 2.41
CA GLU A 187 -0.10 -2.17 3.62
C GLU A 187 1.36 -1.68 3.62
N PRO A 188 1.75 -0.78 4.55
CA PRO A 188 3.10 -0.24 4.59
C PRO A 188 4.18 -1.30 4.86
N GLU A 189 3.91 -2.32 5.66
CA GLU A 189 4.87 -3.38 5.98
C GLU A 189 5.28 -4.18 4.74
N SER A 190 4.31 -4.56 3.91
CA SER A 190 4.51 -5.44 2.77
C SER A 190 4.61 -4.70 1.43
N PHE A 191 4.33 -3.41 1.41
CA PHE A 191 4.19 -2.61 0.22
C PHE A 191 3.28 -3.27 -0.82
N SER A 192 2.10 -3.65 -0.37
CA SER A 192 1.10 -4.31 -1.21
C SER A 192 -0.28 -3.69 -1.05
N LEU A 193 -1.01 -3.61 -2.16
CA LEU A 193 -2.44 -3.35 -2.17
C LEU A 193 -3.17 -4.66 -1.91
N THR A 194 -4.11 -4.65 -0.97
CA THR A 194 -4.84 -5.85 -0.57
C THR A 194 -6.34 -5.59 -0.55
N LEU A 195 -7.09 -6.39 -1.28
CA LEU A 195 -8.53 -6.51 -1.15
C LEU A 195 -8.83 -7.49 -0.02
N ASN A 196 -9.35 -6.96 1.08
CA ASN A 196 -9.77 -7.71 2.24
C ASN A 196 -11.25 -8.07 2.12
N VAL A 197 -11.60 -9.30 2.47
CA VAL A 197 -12.98 -9.81 2.48
C VAL A 197 -13.25 -10.45 3.85
N CYS A 198 -14.35 -10.05 4.49
CA CYS A 198 -14.74 -10.56 5.79
C CYS A 198 -16.23 -10.90 5.77
N ALA A 199 -16.59 -12.09 6.24
CA ALA A 199 -17.98 -12.49 6.36
C ALA A 199 -18.71 -11.63 7.43
N ASP A 200 -19.95 -11.27 7.17
CA ASP A 200 -20.81 -10.56 8.10
C ASP A 200 -21.01 -11.41 9.37
N ASN A 201 -20.73 -10.84 10.53
CA ASN A 201 -20.81 -11.46 11.86
C ASN A 201 -19.70 -12.45 12.27
N GLU A 202 -18.68 -12.66 11.48
CA GLU A 202 -17.57 -13.53 11.86
C GLU A 202 -16.24 -12.77 11.89
N VAL A 203 -15.45 -13.06 12.93
CA VAL A 203 -14.04 -12.67 13.04
C VAL A 203 -13.18 -13.40 12.01
N VAL A 204 -13.79 -14.28 11.21
CA VAL A 204 -13.10 -15.11 10.21
C VAL A 204 -12.85 -14.31 8.94
N LYS A 205 -11.59 -13.98 8.73
CA LYS A 205 -11.14 -13.43 7.45
C LYS A 205 -11.22 -14.51 6.37
N LEU A 206 -11.79 -14.16 5.23
CA LEU A 206 -11.72 -14.95 4.01
C LEU A 206 -10.33 -14.75 3.35
N PRO A 207 -9.98 -15.54 2.32
CA PRO A 207 -8.78 -15.28 1.53
C PRO A 207 -8.69 -13.81 1.10
N SER A 208 -7.51 -13.29 0.90
CA SER A 208 -7.29 -11.95 0.38
C SER A 208 -6.65 -12.00 -1.01
N ILE A 209 -6.96 -11.00 -1.82
CA ILE A 209 -6.34 -10.81 -3.15
C ILE A 209 -5.53 -9.52 -3.08
N GLY A 210 -4.32 -9.53 -3.63
CA GLY A 210 -3.53 -8.32 -3.64
C GLY A 210 -2.62 -8.19 -4.83
N VAL A 211 -1.98 -7.02 -4.92
CA VAL A 211 -0.85 -6.75 -5.78
C VAL A 211 0.30 -6.24 -4.93
N SER A 212 1.39 -6.98 -4.90
CA SER A 212 2.66 -6.55 -4.33
C SER A 212 3.39 -5.68 -5.34
N LEU A 213 4.01 -4.60 -4.88
CA LEU A 213 4.86 -3.75 -5.72
C LEU A 213 6.29 -4.28 -5.84
N GLY A 214 6.48 -5.52 -5.46
CA GLY A 214 7.73 -6.25 -5.47
C GLY A 214 8.38 -6.33 -4.09
N ASP A 215 9.20 -7.35 -3.91
CA ASP A 215 9.98 -7.59 -2.69
C ASP A 215 11.48 -7.85 -3.04
N HIS A 216 12.28 -8.23 -2.05
CA HIS A 216 13.71 -8.50 -2.27
C HIS A 216 13.98 -9.79 -3.07
N LEU A 217 13.05 -10.74 -3.09
CA LEU A 217 13.12 -11.97 -3.89
C LEU A 217 12.51 -11.77 -5.28
N ARG A 218 11.45 -10.96 -5.36
CA ARG A 218 10.67 -10.71 -6.56
C ARG A 218 10.60 -9.21 -6.81
N PRO A 219 11.60 -8.63 -7.45
CA PRO A 219 11.69 -7.17 -7.62
C PRO A 219 10.60 -6.59 -8.52
N ALA A 220 10.01 -7.38 -9.42
CA ALA A 220 8.89 -6.95 -10.26
C ALA A 220 7.56 -7.11 -9.53
N PRO A 221 6.58 -6.21 -9.76
CA PRO A 221 5.24 -6.35 -9.19
C PRO A 221 4.55 -7.66 -9.60
N PHE A 222 3.68 -8.17 -8.74
CA PHE A 222 2.91 -9.40 -8.97
C PHE A 222 1.59 -9.40 -8.22
N PHE A 223 0.57 -10.04 -8.79
CA PHE A 223 -0.67 -10.34 -8.08
C PHE A 223 -0.56 -11.63 -7.28
N PHE A 224 -1.28 -11.68 -6.17
CA PHE A 224 -1.34 -12.85 -5.30
C PHE A 224 -2.77 -13.09 -4.78
N VAL A 225 -3.03 -14.34 -4.42
CA VAL A 225 -4.15 -14.72 -3.56
C VAL A 225 -3.53 -15.37 -2.33
N LYS A 226 -3.88 -14.87 -1.15
CA LYS A 226 -3.38 -15.36 0.14
C LYS A 226 -4.54 -15.97 0.92
N ASP A 227 -4.34 -17.18 1.42
CA ASP A 227 -5.30 -17.83 2.31
C ASP A 227 -5.48 -17.05 3.60
N SER A 228 -6.67 -17.12 4.18
CA SER A 228 -6.89 -16.59 5.51
C SER A 228 -6.09 -17.44 6.50
N GLU A 229 -5.27 -16.79 7.30
CA GLU A 229 -4.56 -17.46 8.38
C GLU A 229 -5.57 -18.05 9.38
N ALA A 230 -5.50 -19.36 9.58
CA ALA A 230 -6.14 -20.01 10.72
C ALA A 230 -5.41 -19.53 11.99
N ASN A 231 -6.12 -18.77 12.83
CA ASN A 231 -5.78 -18.44 14.20
C ASN A 231 -4.30 -18.29 14.59
N GLY A 232 -3.83 -17.05 14.66
CA GLY A 232 -2.90 -16.66 15.73
C GLY A 232 -1.41 -16.84 15.49
N SER A 233 -0.92 -17.22 14.33
CA SER A 233 0.52 -17.21 14.04
C SER A 233 0.92 -15.87 13.39
N SER A 234 1.30 -14.93 14.21
CA SER A 234 1.86 -13.62 13.84
C SER A 234 3.28 -13.74 13.26
N LYS A 235 3.44 -14.49 12.17
CA LYS A 235 4.68 -14.51 11.38
C LYS A 235 4.32 -14.54 9.90
N THR A 236 3.69 -13.50 9.43
CA THR A 236 3.65 -13.23 8.00
C THR A 236 5.04 -12.76 7.56
N HIS A 237 5.96 -13.70 7.40
CA HIS A 237 7.07 -13.43 6.53
C HIS A 237 6.49 -13.25 5.12
N LEU A 238 6.72 -12.10 4.50
CA LEU A 238 6.44 -11.77 3.10
C LEU A 238 6.89 -12.85 2.08
N LEU A 239 7.43 -13.96 2.54
CA LEU A 239 8.07 -15.02 1.79
C LEU A 239 7.16 -16.23 1.52
N ASP A 240 6.00 -16.32 2.17
CA ASP A 240 5.17 -17.54 2.17
C ASP A 240 4.00 -17.50 1.17
N TYR A 241 4.17 -16.78 0.05
CA TYR A 241 3.22 -16.92 -1.04
C TYR A 241 3.44 -18.26 -1.76
N ASP A 242 2.39 -19.08 -1.84
CA ASP A 242 2.41 -20.24 -2.72
C ASP A 242 2.68 -19.79 -4.16
N PRO A 243 3.76 -20.27 -4.82
CA PRO A 243 4.07 -19.91 -6.20
C PRO A 243 2.91 -20.12 -7.18
N GLN A 244 2.00 -21.07 -6.90
CA GLN A 244 0.85 -21.35 -7.75
C GLN A 244 -0.23 -20.26 -7.67
N THR A 245 -0.24 -19.46 -6.60
CA THR A 245 -1.19 -18.35 -6.42
C THR A 245 -0.70 -17.04 -7.00
N LEU A 246 0.57 -16.98 -7.45
CA LEU A 246 1.19 -15.75 -7.97
C LEU A 246 0.92 -15.58 -9.46
N LEU A 247 0.71 -14.32 -9.85
CA LEU A 247 0.62 -13.89 -11.25
C LEU A 247 1.59 -12.73 -11.48
N SER A 248 2.72 -13.01 -12.14
CA SER A 248 3.71 -11.98 -12.44
C SER A 248 3.13 -10.90 -13.35
N LEU A 249 3.35 -9.62 -13.02
CA LEU A 249 2.95 -8.52 -13.87
C LEU A 249 3.65 -8.57 -15.23
N LYS A 250 4.89 -9.04 -15.29
CA LYS A 250 5.60 -9.24 -16.56
C LYS A 250 4.87 -10.22 -17.49
N SER A 251 4.38 -11.34 -16.96
CA SER A 251 3.61 -12.31 -17.75
C SER A 251 2.30 -11.70 -18.23
N ILE A 252 1.57 -11.00 -17.35
CA ILE A 252 0.31 -10.34 -17.67
C ILE A 252 0.48 -9.35 -18.84
N VAL A 253 1.51 -8.51 -18.79
CA VAL A 253 1.76 -7.49 -19.80
C VAL A 253 2.29 -8.12 -21.10
N ASN A 254 3.21 -9.08 -21.02
CA ASN A 254 3.77 -9.75 -22.20
C ASN A 254 2.73 -10.60 -22.95
N GLU A 255 1.82 -11.24 -22.22
CA GLU A 255 0.73 -12.02 -22.81
C GLU A 255 -0.44 -11.16 -23.29
N LEU A 256 -0.34 -9.83 -23.17
CA LEU A 256 -1.41 -8.89 -23.50
C LEU A 256 -2.75 -9.28 -22.84
N THR A 257 -2.68 -9.79 -21.63
CA THR A 257 -3.85 -10.20 -20.86
C THR A 257 -4.76 -8.99 -20.62
N SER A 258 -6.00 -9.08 -21.09
CA SER A 258 -6.97 -8.00 -20.85
C SER A 258 -7.33 -7.91 -19.36
N ASP A 259 -7.68 -6.72 -18.91
CA ASP A 259 -8.11 -6.49 -17.52
C ASP A 259 -9.28 -7.42 -17.13
N VAL A 260 -10.22 -7.65 -18.04
CA VAL A 260 -11.35 -8.55 -17.82
C VAL A 260 -10.90 -9.99 -17.60
N ALA A 261 -9.93 -10.47 -18.39
CA ALA A 261 -9.37 -11.81 -18.23
C ALA A 261 -8.59 -11.95 -16.91
N LEU A 262 -7.84 -10.91 -16.54
CA LEU A 262 -7.10 -10.85 -15.28
C LEU A 262 -8.06 -10.87 -14.07
N VAL A 263 -9.09 -10.03 -14.08
CA VAL A 263 -10.12 -10.00 -13.03
C VAL A 263 -10.78 -11.37 -12.87
N LYS A 264 -11.19 -12.00 -13.97
CA LYS A 264 -11.79 -13.34 -13.95
C LYS A 264 -10.83 -14.38 -13.34
N LYS A 265 -9.54 -14.33 -13.71
CA LYS A 265 -8.51 -15.24 -13.18
C LYS A 265 -8.32 -15.07 -11.66
N LEU A 266 -8.27 -13.83 -11.18
CA LEU A 266 -8.14 -13.52 -9.75
C LEU A 266 -9.37 -13.97 -8.96
N VAL A 267 -10.58 -13.68 -9.45
CA VAL A 267 -11.83 -14.12 -8.82
C VAL A 267 -11.91 -15.65 -8.72
N ASN A 268 -11.54 -16.37 -9.78
CA ASN A 268 -11.55 -17.83 -9.75
C ASN A 268 -10.56 -18.37 -8.70
N LYS A 269 -9.32 -17.86 -8.68
CA LYS A 269 -8.33 -18.25 -7.68
C LYS A 269 -8.79 -17.97 -6.24
N PHE A 270 -9.46 -16.85 -6.01
CA PHE A 270 -10.03 -16.52 -4.70
C PHE A 270 -11.11 -17.55 -4.29
N ILE A 271 -12.00 -17.91 -5.20
CA ILE A 271 -13.05 -18.89 -4.93
C ILE A 271 -12.44 -20.28 -4.66
N GLU A 272 -11.43 -20.68 -5.44
CA GLU A 272 -10.70 -21.94 -5.23
C GLU A 272 -10.07 -21.97 -3.83
N ALA A 273 -9.36 -20.90 -3.44
CA ALA A 273 -8.76 -20.78 -2.11
C ALA A 273 -9.81 -20.78 -0.97
N ASN A 274 -10.97 -20.16 -1.20
CA ASN A 274 -12.07 -20.15 -0.22
C ASN A 274 -12.73 -21.54 -0.06
N ASN A 275 -12.81 -22.33 -1.13
CA ASN A 275 -13.42 -23.66 -1.13
C ASN A 275 -12.46 -24.79 -0.67
N ALA A 276 -11.17 -24.51 -0.58
CA ALA A 276 -10.15 -25.48 -0.11
C ALA A 276 -10.16 -25.71 1.41
N LYS A 277 -11.04 -24.99 2.12
CA LYS A 277 -11.28 -25.10 3.57
C LYS A 277 -12.43 -26.04 3.87
#